data_250d341f16e4c29469f79b0410e82f2a
#
_entry.id   250d341f16e4c29469f79b0410e82f2a
#
_cell.length_a   1.000
_cell.length_b   1.000
_cell.length_c   1.000
_cell.angle_alpha   90.00
_cell.angle_beta   90.00
_cell.angle_gamma   90.00
#
_symmetry.space_group_name_H-M   'P 1'
#
loop_
_entity.id
_entity.type
_entity.pdbx_description
1 polymer ?
#
loop_
_entity_poly.entity_id
_entity_poly.type
_entity_poly.pdbx_seq_one_letter_code
_entity_poly.pdbx_strand_id
1 'polypeptide(L)'
;MACPPRIDVPGALYHMLARGNQRRTIFRDASGYRRYAELLARYQQRHGFTLYAYVLIPNHLHLLISPTRHFNLRHRLVGHCFQGRYKAILCQSDAYLMELVRYLHLNPVRAGLSPSADRYIWSSHHLYLKSRDAEGVAVESVLRRFSEGRHRAVVAYRAFVEVGLPSGHRKDLYDVIDQRLLGGEHFAERMERKIRQAEPKPPVDVPMQVIARQVARALGIPEIHMGERGRSRAAALARAVAAHLAREEAGLPINAASRYFGRDEATVSLALQRLENPLATDTHLSARLTLLRRVVRRGARRKRIKQIIKA
;
A
#
# COMPACT_ATOMS: atom_id res chain seq x y z
N MET A 1 12.14 -6.15 17.67
CA MET A 1 12.71 -5.83 16.34
C MET A 1 11.72 -4.97 15.58
N ALA A 2 12.16 -3.86 14.99
CA ALA A 2 11.31 -3.00 14.17
C ALA A 2 10.90 -3.77 12.90
N CYS A 3 9.62 -3.71 12.53
CA CYS A 3 9.14 -4.33 11.30
C CYS A 3 9.72 -3.58 10.10
N PRO A 4 10.35 -4.26 9.12
CA PRO A 4 10.93 -3.60 7.96
C PRO A 4 9.90 -2.75 7.21
N PRO A 5 10.31 -1.67 6.54
CA PRO A 5 9.42 -0.84 5.75
C PRO A 5 8.74 -1.67 4.65
N ARG A 6 7.49 -1.33 4.33
CA ARG A 6 6.74 -2.02 3.27
C ARG A 6 7.33 -1.67 1.91
N ILE A 7 7.39 -2.68 1.08
CA ILE A 7 7.69 -2.51 -0.34
C ILE A 7 6.41 -2.04 -1.02
N ASP A 8 6.47 -0.94 -1.73
CA ASP A 8 5.35 -0.35 -2.44
C ASP A 8 5.67 -0.26 -3.93
N VAL A 9 5.12 -1.22 -4.70
CA VAL A 9 5.28 -1.28 -6.15
C VAL A 9 3.88 -1.30 -6.78
N PRO A 10 3.48 -0.23 -7.48
CA PRO A 10 2.19 -0.19 -8.16
C PRO A 10 2.02 -1.33 -9.18
N GLY A 11 0.85 -1.96 -9.18
CA GLY A 11 0.53 -3.07 -10.07
C GLY A 11 1.20 -4.40 -9.73
N ALA A 12 2.01 -4.47 -8.67
CA ALA A 12 2.62 -5.71 -8.23
C ALA A 12 1.61 -6.59 -7.47
N LEU A 13 1.87 -7.90 -7.46
CA LEU A 13 1.07 -8.88 -6.74
C LEU A 13 1.53 -8.97 -5.29
N TYR A 14 0.59 -8.85 -4.36
CA TYR A 14 0.85 -8.98 -2.92
C TYR A 14 -0.01 -10.07 -2.30
N HIS A 15 0.63 -10.97 -1.59
CA HIS A 15 -0.01 -11.87 -0.65
C HIS A 15 -0.03 -11.22 0.73
N MET A 16 -1.20 -10.82 1.18
CA MET A 16 -1.41 -10.20 2.49
C MET A 16 -1.93 -11.22 3.49
N LEU A 17 -1.30 -11.24 4.67
CA LEU A 17 -1.66 -12.11 5.78
C LEU A 17 -1.89 -11.26 7.03
N ALA A 18 -3.02 -11.45 7.69
CA ALA A 18 -3.27 -10.91 9.02
C ALA A 18 -3.74 -12.03 9.97
N ARG A 19 -3.19 -12.07 11.17
CA ARG A 19 -3.49 -13.11 12.18
C ARG A 19 -3.89 -12.46 13.50
N GLY A 20 -4.85 -13.08 14.18
CA GLY A 20 -5.27 -12.67 15.51
C GLY A 20 -4.12 -12.75 16.52
N ASN A 21 -4.06 -11.80 17.45
CA ASN A 21 -3.05 -11.79 18.51
C ASN A 21 -3.08 -13.13 19.28
N GLN A 22 -1.91 -13.72 19.55
CA GLN A 22 -1.78 -15.03 20.20
C GLN A 22 -2.58 -16.14 19.50
N ARG A 23 -2.78 -16.04 18.17
CA ARG A 23 -3.61 -16.94 17.34
C ARG A 23 -5.09 -16.98 17.76
N ARG A 24 -5.58 -15.95 18.47
CA ARG A 24 -7.00 -15.89 18.89
C ARG A 24 -7.92 -15.81 17.69
N THR A 25 -9.11 -16.36 17.85
CA THR A 25 -10.20 -16.29 16.89
C THR A 25 -10.60 -14.82 16.66
N ILE A 26 -10.56 -14.38 15.40
CA ILE A 26 -10.98 -13.03 14.94
C ILE A 26 -12.39 -13.07 14.36
N PHE A 27 -12.77 -14.17 13.73
CA PHE A 27 -14.12 -14.39 13.23
C PHE A 27 -14.83 -15.42 14.14
N ARG A 28 -15.68 -14.94 15.01
CA ARG A 28 -16.35 -15.78 16.03
C ARG A 28 -17.63 -16.42 15.52
N ASP A 29 -18.29 -15.78 14.54
CA ASP A 29 -19.56 -16.19 13.99
C ASP A 29 -19.70 -15.73 12.52
N ALA A 30 -20.76 -16.18 11.85
CA ALA A 30 -21.04 -15.86 10.46
C ALA A 30 -21.22 -14.35 10.21
N SER A 31 -21.64 -13.57 11.21
CA SER A 31 -21.83 -12.13 11.08
C SER A 31 -20.48 -11.42 10.93
N GLY A 32 -19.46 -11.83 11.68
CA GLY A 32 -18.10 -11.32 11.59
C GLY A 32 -17.48 -11.56 10.20
N TYR A 33 -17.66 -12.75 9.64
CA TYR A 33 -17.20 -13.06 8.28
C TYR A 33 -17.91 -12.21 7.22
N ARG A 34 -19.25 -12.12 7.28
CA ARG A 34 -20.03 -11.27 6.37
C ARG A 34 -19.60 -9.82 6.44
N ARG A 35 -19.48 -9.28 7.64
CA ARG A 35 -19.05 -7.91 7.86
C ARG A 35 -17.68 -7.61 7.27
N TYR A 36 -16.74 -8.55 7.42
CA TYR A 36 -15.41 -8.40 6.83
C TYR A 36 -15.47 -8.40 5.30
N ALA A 37 -16.23 -9.33 4.69
CA ALA A 37 -16.39 -9.40 3.24
C ALA A 37 -17.03 -8.13 2.66
N GLU A 38 -18.07 -7.57 3.32
CA GLU A 38 -18.69 -6.30 2.94
C GLU A 38 -17.69 -5.13 3.02
N LEU A 39 -16.90 -5.06 4.10
CA LEU A 39 -15.87 -4.04 4.23
C LEU A 39 -14.81 -4.18 3.15
N LEU A 40 -14.37 -5.40 2.85
CA LEU A 40 -13.39 -5.69 1.79
C LEU A 40 -13.91 -5.20 0.43
N ALA A 41 -15.16 -5.52 0.07
CA ALA A 41 -15.79 -5.05 -1.16
C ALA A 41 -15.90 -3.52 -1.21
N ARG A 42 -16.34 -2.88 -0.11
CA ARG A 42 -16.42 -1.41 0.00
C ARG A 42 -15.05 -0.75 -0.16
N TYR A 43 -14.02 -1.29 0.47
CA TYR A 43 -12.66 -0.75 0.36
C TYR A 43 -12.08 -0.98 -1.05
N GLN A 44 -12.37 -2.12 -1.66
CA GLN A 44 -11.97 -2.42 -3.02
C GLN A 44 -12.57 -1.40 -4.01
N GLN A 45 -13.88 -1.12 -3.91
CA GLN A 45 -14.53 -0.09 -4.72
C GLN A 45 -13.96 1.31 -4.47
N ARG A 46 -13.74 1.67 -3.20
CA ARG A 46 -13.23 3.00 -2.82
C ARG A 46 -11.79 3.25 -3.28
N HIS A 47 -10.95 2.23 -3.29
CA HIS A 47 -9.51 2.36 -3.50
C HIS A 47 -9.03 1.74 -4.81
N GLY A 48 -9.89 1.03 -5.52
CA GLY A 48 -9.64 0.52 -6.86
C GLY A 48 -8.55 -0.55 -6.94
N PHE A 49 -8.21 -1.25 -5.84
CA PHE A 49 -7.26 -2.36 -5.93
C PHE A 49 -7.89 -3.57 -6.60
N THR A 50 -7.09 -4.38 -7.28
CA THR A 50 -7.52 -5.65 -7.83
C THR A 50 -7.42 -6.73 -6.76
N LEU A 51 -8.54 -7.41 -6.45
CA LEU A 51 -8.59 -8.55 -5.55
C LEU A 51 -8.67 -9.83 -6.40
N TYR A 52 -7.65 -10.67 -6.34
CA TYR A 52 -7.63 -11.94 -7.08
C TYR A 52 -8.26 -13.08 -6.27
N ALA A 53 -7.88 -13.22 -5.01
CA ALA A 53 -8.43 -14.25 -4.13
C ALA A 53 -8.44 -13.81 -2.68
N TYR A 54 -9.32 -14.42 -1.88
CA TYR A 54 -9.30 -14.29 -0.44
C TYR A 54 -9.73 -15.59 0.25
N VAL A 55 -9.31 -15.74 1.49
CA VAL A 55 -9.83 -16.74 2.42
C VAL A 55 -9.83 -16.16 3.83
N LEU A 56 -10.96 -16.30 4.51
CA LEU A 56 -11.17 -15.87 5.89
C LEU A 56 -11.25 -17.13 6.76
N ILE A 57 -10.30 -17.29 7.66
CA ILE A 57 -10.17 -18.43 8.58
C ILE A 57 -10.39 -17.93 10.00
N PRO A 58 -10.90 -18.72 10.96
CA PRO A 58 -11.30 -18.21 12.27
C PRO A 58 -10.28 -17.29 12.95
N ASN A 59 -8.98 -17.56 12.85
CA ASN A 59 -7.93 -16.81 13.54
C ASN A 59 -6.97 -16.05 12.62
N HIS A 60 -7.14 -16.09 11.30
CA HIS A 60 -6.33 -15.36 10.33
C HIS A 60 -7.04 -15.22 8.99
N LEU A 61 -6.49 -14.36 8.14
CA LEU A 61 -7.00 -14.18 6.78
C LEU A 61 -5.85 -14.02 5.79
N HIS A 62 -6.12 -14.39 4.55
CA HIS A 62 -5.24 -14.16 3.43
C HIS A 62 -5.99 -13.41 2.33
N LEU A 63 -5.33 -12.42 1.75
CA LEU A 63 -5.79 -11.70 0.56
C LEU A 63 -4.69 -11.74 -0.49
N LEU A 64 -5.08 -11.92 -1.74
CA LEU A 64 -4.17 -11.81 -2.88
C LEU A 64 -4.62 -10.61 -3.71
N ILE A 65 -3.83 -9.55 -3.69
CA ILE A 65 -4.20 -8.26 -4.27
C ILE A 65 -3.12 -7.65 -5.15
N SER A 66 -3.53 -6.78 -6.07
CA SER A 66 -2.64 -5.83 -6.74
C SER A 66 -3.15 -4.41 -6.47
N PRO A 67 -2.39 -3.59 -5.71
CA PRO A 67 -2.78 -2.23 -5.42
C PRO A 67 -2.64 -1.35 -6.66
N THR A 68 -3.59 -0.43 -6.85
CA THR A 68 -3.44 0.68 -7.78
C THR A 68 -2.62 1.81 -7.14
N ARG A 69 -2.17 2.80 -7.93
CA ARG A 69 -1.38 3.95 -7.42
C ARG A 69 -2.02 4.67 -6.23
N HIS A 70 -3.36 4.64 -6.10
CA HIS A 70 -4.09 5.30 -5.00
C HIS A 70 -4.11 4.53 -3.68
N PHE A 71 -3.92 3.19 -3.72
CA PHE A 71 -3.95 2.36 -2.50
C PHE A 71 -2.80 2.69 -1.55
N ASN A 72 -1.65 3.02 -2.08
CA ASN A 72 -0.40 3.12 -1.33
C ASN A 72 -0.25 4.41 -0.51
N LEU A 73 -1.01 5.45 -0.82
CA LEU A 73 -0.94 6.75 -0.14
C LEU A 73 -1.86 6.87 1.09
N ARG A 74 -2.83 5.96 1.29
CA ARG A 74 -3.97 6.24 2.18
C ARG A 74 -4.21 5.29 3.37
N HIS A 75 -3.52 4.13 3.47
CA HIS A 75 -3.86 3.15 4.51
C HIS A 75 -2.92 3.12 5.71
N ARG A 76 -3.12 4.07 6.62
CA ARG A 76 -2.80 3.89 8.05
C ARG A 76 -3.94 3.08 8.68
N LEU A 77 -3.92 1.74 8.53
CA LEU A 77 -4.81 0.88 9.31
C LEU A 77 -4.30 0.83 10.75
N VAL A 78 -4.99 1.55 11.62
CA VAL A 78 -4.79 1.51 13.08
C VAL A 78 -5.90 0.69 13.69
N GLY A 79 -5.53 -0.41 14.39
CA GLY A 79 -6.46 -1.22 15.16
C GLY A 79 -5.80 -2.47 15.73
N HIS A 80 -5.90 -2.68 17.05
CA HIS A 80 -5.21 -3.72 17.81
C HIS A 80 -5.82 -5.13 17.75
N CYS A 81 -6.66 -5.45 16.76
CA CYS A 81 -7.26 -6.79 16.62
C CYS A 81 -6.29 -7.85 16.07
N PHE A 82 -5.16 -7.45 15.51
CA PHE A 82 -4.20 -8.35 14.87
C PHE A 82 -2.85 -8.36 15.62
N GLN A 83 -2.12 -9.45 15.46
CA GLN A 83 -0.76 -9.61 15.97
C GLN A 83 0.19 -8.68 15.17
N GLY A 84 0.25 -7.41 15.56
CA GLY A 84 0.99 -6.38 14.83
C GLY A 84 0.35 -5.97 13.50
N ARG A 85 1.15 -5.34 12.62
CA ARG A 85 0.73 -5.00 11.26
C ARG A 85 0.57 -6.27 10.41
N TYR A 86 -0.35 -6.27 9.43
CA TYR A 86 -0.43 -7.36 8.46
C TYR A 86 0.91 -7.56 7.75
N LYS A 87 1.24 -8.81 7.45
CA LYS A 87 2.39 -9.17 6.61
C LYS A 87 1.98 -9.02 5.15
N ALA A 88 2.75 -8.29 4.35
CA ALA A 88 2.58 -8.16 2.92
C ALA A 88 3.82 -8.73 2.24
N ILE A 89 3.63 -9.78 1.45
CA ILE A 89 4.67 -10.43 0.66
C ILE A 89 4.47 -10.01 -0.79
N LEU A 90 5.46 -9.36 -1.37
CA LEU A 90 5.50 -9.03 -2.79
C LEU A 90 5.85 -10.28 -3.58
N CYS A 91 4.96 -10.68 -4.49
CA CYS A 91 5.08 -11.91 -5.24
C CYS A 91 5.36 -11.65 -6.73
N GLN A 92 6.15 -12.52 -7.34
CA GLN A 92 6.31 -12.53 -8.79
C GLN A 92 5.02 -13.02 -9.44
N SER A 93 4.26 -12.10 -10.06
CA SER A 93 2.90 -12.34 -10.53
C SER A 93 2.80 -13.52 -11.50
N ASP A 94 3.67 -13.57 -12.51
CA ASP A 94 3.55 -14.56 -13.59
C ASP A 94 3.81 -16.00 -13.12
N ALA A 95 4.73 -16.16 -12.16
CA ALA A 95 5.10 -17.48 -11.64
C ALA A 95 4.18 -17.96 -10.50
N TYR A 96 3.69 -17.03 -9.66
CA TYR A 96 3.08 -17.40 -8.39
C TYR A 96 1.58 -17.12 -8.28
N LEU A 97 0.97 -16.34 -9.19
CA LEU A 97 -0.45 -15.99 -9.10
C LEU A 97 -1.35 -17.23 -8.98
N MET A 98 -1.17 -18.19 -9.88
CA MET A 98 -1.99 -19.39 -9.94
C MET A 98 -1.81 -20.26 -8.68
N GLU A 99 -0.56 -20.47 -8.29
CA GLU A 99 -0.20 -21.25 -7.13
C GLU A 99 -0.71 -20.63 -5.82
N LEU A 100 -0.66 -19.30 -5.71
CA LEU A 100 -1.19 -18.59 -4.56
C LEU A 100 -2.72 -18.63 -4.49
N VAL A 101 -3.41 -18.52 -5.63
CA VAL A 101 -4.86 -18.71 -5.69
C VAL A 101 -5.23 -20.10 -5.20
N ARG A 102 -4.57 -21.15 -5.73
CA ARG A 102 -4.76 -22.54 -5.28
C ARG A 102 -4.47 -22.71 -3.79
N TYR A 103 -3.35 -22.14 -3.34
CA TYR A 103 -2.95 -22.19 -1.93
C TYR A 103 -4.00 -21.56 -1.02
N LEU A 104 -4.50 -20.36 -1.34
CA LEU A 104 -5.53 -19.69 -0.55
C LEU A 104 -6.81 -20.51 -0.48
N HIS A 105 -7.26 -21.06 -1.61
CA HIS A 105 -8.51 -21.81 -1.68
C HIS A 105 -8.43 -23.19 -1.01
N LEU A 106 -7.25 -23.79 -0.93
CA LEU A 106 -7.01 -25.04 -0.19
C LEU A 106 -6.70 -24.84 1.29
N ASN A 107 -6.46 -23.63 1.73
CA ASN A 107 -6.10 -23.35 3.13
C ASN A 107 -7.12 -23.88 4.16
N PRO A 108 -8.45 -23.73 3.96
CA PRO A 108 -9.44 -24.29 4.87
C PRO A 108 -9.40 -25.83 4.96
N VAL A 109 -9.14 -26.50 3.85
CA VAL A 109 -9.04 -27.97 3.81
C VAL A 109 -7.79 -28.42 4.56
N ARG A 110 -6.65 -27.77 4.30
CA ARG A 110 -5.39 -28.06 5.02
C ARG A 110 -5.45 -27.74 6.50
N ALA A 111 -6.30 -26.78 6.90
CA ALA A 111 -6.56 -26.46 8.31
C ALA A 111 -7.60 -27.37 8.96
N GLY A 112 -8.14 -28.36 8.25
CA GLY A 112 -9.17 -29.28 8.76
C GLY A 112 -10.54 -28.63 9.00
N LEU A 113 -10.77 -27.43 8.45
CA LEU A 113 -12.01 -26.66 8.65
C LEU A 113 -13.12 -27.05 7.66
N SER A 114 -12.77 -27.72 6.57
CA SER A 114 -13.71 -28.15 5.55
C SER A 114 -13.18 -29.40 4.84
N PRO A 115 -14.06 -30.34 4.43
CA PRO A 115 -13.65 -31.51 3.67
C PRO A 115 -13.22 -31.19 2.23
N SER A 116 -13.67 -30.08 1.68
CA SER A 116 -13.28 -29.61 0.33
C SER A 116 -13.30 -28.08 0.23
N ALA A 117 -12.59 -27.53 -0.76
CA ALA A 117 -12.58 -26.09 -1.03
C ALA A 117 -13.99 -25.57 -1.39
N ASP A 118 -14.78 -26.36 -2.11
CA ASP A 118 -16.15 -26.04 -2.56
C ASP A 118 -17.11 -25.79 -1.40
N ARG A 119 -16.91 -26.50 -0.29
CA ARG A 119 -17.79 -26.41 0.91
C ARG A 119 -17.43 -25.26 1.83
N TYR A 120 -16.27 -24.61 1.64
CA TYR A 120 -15.88 -23.50 2.50
C TYR A 120 -16.35 -22.17 1.95
N ILE A 121 -17.47 -21.68 2.46
CA ILE A 121 -18.17 -20.48 1.95
C ILE A 121 -17.42 -19.15 2.23
N TRP A 122 -16.46 -19.11 3.15
CA TRP A 122 -15.71 -17.91 3.52
C TRP A 122 -14.41 -17.73 2.72
N SER A 123 -14.39 -18.22 1.48
CA SER A 123 -13.32 -18.00 0.53
C SER A 123 -13.88 -17.55 -0.83
N SER A 124 -13.03 -16.97 -1.65
CA SER A 124 -13.41 -16.60 -3.02
C SER A 124 -13.51 -17.81 -3.97
N HIS A 125 -13.19 -19.03 -3.52
CA HIS A 125 -13.21 -20.22 -4.38
C HIS A 125 -14.55 -20.43 -5.09
N HIS A 126 -15.67 -20.30 -4.35
CA HIS A 126 -17.02 -20.46 -4.93
C HIS A 126 -17.34 -19.44 -6.04
N LEU A 127 -16.68 -18.28 -6.06
CA LEU A 127 -16.85 -17.27 -7.11
C LEU A 127 -16.22 -17.74 -8.43
N TYR A 128 -15.13 -18.50 -8.36
CA TYR A 128 -14.47 -19.09 -9.52
C TYR A 128 -15.30 -20.20 -10.17
N LEU A 129 -16.20 -20.84 -9.42
CA LEU A 129 -17.06 -21.92 -9.91
C LEU A 129 -18.38 -21.40 -10.49
N LYS A 130 -18.75 -20.15 -10.27
CA LYS A 130 -19.98 -19.56 -10.81
C LYS A 130 -19.87 -19.31 -12.31
N SER A 131 -21.00 -19.40 -13.01
CA SER A 131 -21.09 -19.13 -14.46
C SER A 131 -21.08 -17.63 -14.82
N ARG A 132 -21.23 -16.72 -13.84
CA ARG A 132 -21.29 -15.26 -14.04
C ARG A 132 -20.13 -14.58 -13.32
N ASP A 133 -19.82 -13.36 -13.75
CA ASP A 133 -18.79 -12.53 -13.12
C ASP A 133 -19.06 -12.32 -11.64
N ALA A 134 -18.00 -12.42 -10.87
CA ALA A 134 -18.03 -12.20 -9.43
C ALA A 134 -17.73 -10.74 -9.16
N GLU A 135 -18.68 -10.01 -8.62
CA GLU A 135 -18.45 -8.63 -8.20
C GLU A 135 -17.28 -8.55 -7.19
N GLY A 136 -16.35 -7.65 -7.46
CA GLY A 136 -15.24 -7.33 -6.56
C GLY A 136 -14.05 -8.30 -6.58
N VAL A 137 -14.11 -9.44 -7.28
CA VAL A 137 -12.98 -10.38 -7.41
C VAL A 137 -12.63 -10.56 -8.88
N ALA A 138 -11.36 -10.40 -9.24
CA ALA A 138 -10.86 -10.49 -10.62
C ALA A 138 -10.73 -11.94 -11.12
N VAL A 139 -11.83 -12.70 -11.04
CA VAL A 139 -11.90 -14.13 -11.39
C VAL A 139 -11.47 -14.37 -12.84
N GLU A 140 -11.95 -13.55 -13.77
CA GLU A 140 -11.66 -13.69 -15.19
C GLU A 140 -10.17 -13.58 -15.52
N SER A 141 -9.45 -12.71 -14.84
CA SER A 141 -8.01 -12.52 -15.05
C SER A 141 -7.18 -13.76 -14.70
N VAL A 142 -7.71 -14.60 -13.82
CA VAL A 142 -7.13 -15.88 -13.43
C VAL A 142 -7.63 -17.02 -14.33
N LEU A 143 -8.95 -17.11 -14.56
CA LEU A 143 -9.55 -18.18 -15.36
C LEU A 143 -9.05 -18.19 -16.81
N ARG A 144 -8.83 -17.03 -17.43
CA ARG A 144 -8.27 -16.93 -18.79
C ARG A 144 -6.87 -17.55 -18.93
N ARG A 145 -6.14 -17.77 -17.84
CA ARG A 145 -4.85 -18.47 -17.85
C ARG A 145 -5.00 -19.99 -18.04
N PHE A 146 -6.21 -20.53 -17.82
CA PHE A 146 -6.51 -21.95 -18.07
C PHE A 146 -7.10 -22.19 -19.47
N SER A 147 -8.01 -21.33 -19.91
CA SER A 147 -8.64 -21.42 -21.24
C SER A 147 -9.37 -20.10 -21.57
N GLU A 148 -9.51 -19.79 -22.87
CA GLU A 148 -10.31 -18.66 -23.34
C GLU A 148 -11.82 -18.88 -23.08
N GLY A 149 -12.30 -20.11 -23.21
CA GLY A 149 -13.69 -20.46 -22.93
C GLY A 149 -13.95 -20.66 -21.45
N ARG A 150 -14.83 -19.84 -20.87
CA ARG A 150 -15.11 -19.84 -19.42
C ARG A 150 -15.45 -21.21 -18.86
N HIS A 151 -16.30 -21.99 -19.50
CA HIS A 151 -16.65 -23.33 -19.01
C HIS A 151 -15.42 -24.23 -18.91
N ARG A 152 -14.60 -24.29 -19.97
CA ARG A 152 -13.35 -25.06 -19.96
C ARG A 152 -12.37 -24.54 -18.91
N ALA A 153 -12.28 -23.21 -18.75
CA ALA A 153 -11.43 -22.59 -17.75
C ALA A 153 -11.84 -22.98 -16.31
N VAL A 154 -13.13 -23.02 -16.01
CA VAL A 154 -13.65 -23.43 -14.69
C VAL A 154 -13.37 -24.90 -14.42
N VAL A 155 -13.56 -25.79 -15.41
CA VAL A 155 -13.23 -27.23 -15.28
C VAL A 155 -11.75 -27.41 -15.03
N ALA A 156 -10.88 -26.76 -15.82
CA ALA A 156 -9.42 -26.85 -15.65
C ALA A 156 -8.95 -26.25 -14.32
N TYR A 157 -9.54 -25.13 -13.90
CA TYR A 157 -9.26 -24.52 -12.60
C TYR A 157 -9.63 -25.46 -11.43
N ARG A 158 -10.82 -26.11 -11.49
CA ARG A 158 -11.24 -27.06 -10.46
C ARG A 158 -10.25 -28.22 -10.35
N ALA A 159 -9.91 -28.86 -11.48
CA ALA A 159 -8.90 -29.92 -11.51
C ALA A 159 -7.54 -29.45 -10.97
N PHE A 160 -7.11 -28.24 -11.33
CA PHE A 160 -5.88 -27.64 -10.80
C PHE A 160 -5.90 -27.48 -9.28
N VAL A 161 -7.03 -27.05 -8.69
CA VAL A 161 -7.16 -26.94 -7.24
C VAL A 161 -7.12 -28.31 -6.58
N GLU A 162 -7.85 -29.29 -7.10
CA GLU A 162 -7.95 -30.66 -6.55
C GLU A 162 -6.58 -31.36 -6.54
N VAL A 163 -5.80 -31.27 -7.60
CA VAL A 163 -4.44 -31.83 -7.68
C VAL A 163 -3.50 -31.26 -6.59
N GLY A 164 -3.80 -30.07 -6.07
CA GLY A 164 -3.02 -29.46 -5.00
C GLY A 164 -3.28 -30.00 -3.59
N LEU A 165 -4.28 -30.90 -3.40
CA LEU A 165 -4.63 -31.44 -2.07
C LEU A 165 -3.51 -32.28 -1.44
N PRO A 166 -2.86 -33.22 -2.17
CA PRO A 166 -1.81 -34.06 -1.59
C PRO A 166 -0.54 -33.31 -1.21
N SER A 167 -0.33 -32.11 -1.74
CA SER A 167 0.94 -31.36 -1.62
C SER A 167 1.27 -30.85 -0.21
N GLY A 168 0.45 -31.14 0.81
CA GLY A 168 0.70 -30.76 2.19
C GLY A 168 0.94 -29.25 2.39
N HIS A 169 1.77 -28.91 3.38
CA HIS A 169 2.17 -27.54 3.62
C HIS A 169 3.25 -27.11 2.61
N ARG A 170 2.90 -26.19 1.71
CA ARG A 170 3.77 -25.65 0.65
C ARG A 170 4.80 -24.68 1.26
N LYS A 171 5.93 -25.23 1.77
CA LYS A 171 7.01 -24.42 2.35
C LYS A 171 7.58 -23.41 1.36
N ASP A 172 7.64 -23.77 0.10
CA ASP A 172 8.13 -22.95 -1.02
C ASP A 172 7.35 -21.63 -1.21
N LEU A 173 6.05 -21.60 -0.87
CA LEU A 173 5.25 -20.36 -0.87
C LEU A 173 5.51 -19.46 0.36
N TYR A 174 6.30 -19.94 1.31
CA TYR A 174 6.76 -19.19 2.49
C TYR A 174 8.28 -19.00 2.52
N ASP A 175 8.98 -19.58 1.57
CA ASP A 175 10.42 -19.35 1.38
C ASP A 175 10.60 -17.96 0.75
N VAL A 176 10.46 -16.97 1.60
CA VAL A 176 10.44 -15.56 1.22
C VAL A 176 11.79 -14.93 1.51
N ILE A 177 12.39 -14.33 0.51
CA ILE A 177 13.60 -13.56 0.63
C ILE A 177 13.31 -12.34 1.53
N ASP A 178 14.12 -12.16 2.57
CA ASP A 178 14.01 -11.05 3.54
C ASP A 178 12.59 -10.88 4.12
N GLN A 179 11.84 -11.98 4.25
CA GLN A 179 10.45 -12.03 4.73
C GLN A 179 9.44 -11.17 3.94
N ARG A 180 9.83 -10.66 2.76
CA ARG A 180 9.05 -9.68 1.99
C ARG A 180 8.85 -10.04 0.52
N LEU A 181 9.73 -10.87 -0.06
CA LEU A 181 9.74 -11.17 -1.50
C LEU A 181 9.54 -12.66 -1.73
N LEU A 182 8.62 -13.03 -2.62
CA LEU A 182 8.40 -14.38 -3.12
C LEU A 182 8.64 -14.38 -4.63
N GLY A 183 9.73 -14.99 -5.07
CA GLY A 183 10.14 -15.04 -6.47
C GLY A 183 11.56 -15.54 -6.64
N GLY A 184 12.00 -15.75 -7.91
CA GLY A 184 13.37 -16.11 -8.22
C GLY A 184 14.38 -14.99 -7.94
N GLU A 185 15.67 -15.31 -7.92
CA GLU A 185 16.77 -14.37 -7.64
C GLU A 185 16.71 -13.09 -8.49
N HIS A 186 16.53 -13.22 -9.81
CA HIS A 186 16.39 -12.06 -10.71
C HIS A 186 15.19 -11.16 -10.39
N PHE A 187 14.10 -11.74 -9.89
CA PHE A 187 12.97 -10.94 -9.43
C PHE A 187 13.33 -10.19 -8.15
N ALA A 188 13.98 -10.85 -7.20
CA ALA A 188 14.41 -10.25 -5.95
C ALA A 188 15.37 -9.08 -6.20
N GLU A 189 16.42 -9.26 -6.98
CA GLU A 189 17.38 -8.22 -7.36
C GLU A 189 16.71 -7.01 -8.05
N ARG A 190 15.77 -7.30 -8.97
CA ARG A 190 15.00 -6.24 -9.65
C ARG A 190 14.13 -5.46 -8.68
N MET A 191 13.50 -6.13 -7.73
CA MET A 191 12.66 -5.50 -6.71
C MET A 191 13.50 -4.72 -5.71
N GLU A 192 14.62 -5.25 -5.26
CA GLU A 192 15.57 -4.51 -4.40
C GLU A 192 16.08 -3.23 -5.06
N ARG A 193 16.41 -3.27 -6.36
CA ARG A 193 16.76 -2.05 -7.11
C ARG A 193 15.62 -1.04 -7.12
N LYS A 194 14.38 -1.49 -7.35
CA LYS A 194 13.19 -0.62 -7.29
C LYS A 194 12.96 -0.06 -5.89
N ILE A 195 13.15 -0.86 -4.85
CA ILE A 195 13.03 -0.45 -3.45
C ILE A 195 14.06 0.63 -3.15
N ARG A 196 15.34 0.39 -3.46
CA ARG A 196 16.42 1.39 -3.27
C ARG A 196 16.17 2.69 -4.02
N GLN A 197 15.56 2.62 -5.22
CA GLN A 197 15.17 3.80 -6.00
C GLN A 197 13.95 4.52 -5.42
N ALA A 198 13.03 3.78 -4.79
CA ALA A 198 11.83 4.29 -4.14
C ALA A 198 12.05 4.69 -2.68
N GLU A 199 13.15 4.26 -2.05
CA GLU A 199 13.51 4.71 -0.70
C GLU A 199 13.52 6.23 -0.64
N PRO A 200 12.85 6.83 0.35
CA PRO A 200 12.92 8.26 0.54
C PRO A 200 14.38 8.62 0.71
N LYS A 201 14.88 9.47 -0.19
CA LYS A 201 16.25 9.98 -0.08
C LYS A 201 16.42 10.54 1.33
N PRO A 202 17.60 10.33 1.95
CA PRO A 202 17.83 10.83 3.30
C PRO A 202 17.44 12.31 3.42
N PRO A 203 16.86 12.70 4.56
CA PRO A 203 16.48 14.08 4.79
C PRO A 203 17.66 15.03 4.52
N VAL A 204 17.37 16.17 3.91
CA VAL A 204 18.37 17.20 3.66
C VAL A 204 18.33 18.24 4.79
N ASP A 205 19.50 18.68 5.26
CA ASP A 205 19.60 19.75 6.26
C ASP A 205 19.23 21.09 5.62
N VAL A 206 17.94 21.41 5.62
CA VAL A 206 17.39 22.67 5.09
C VAL A 206 16.43 23.27 6.12
N PRO A 207 16.70 24.49 6.61
CA PRO A 207 15.81 25.15 7.53
C PRO A 207 14.43 25.44 6.94
N MET A 208 13.39 25.43 7.79
CA MET A 208 12.01 25.73 7.40
C MET A 208 11.85 27.02 6.62
N GLN A 209 12.60 28.07 7.01
CA GLN A 209 12.62 29.37 6.34
C GLN A 209 13.03 29.27 4.85
N VAL A 210 14.05 28.46 4.54
CA VAL A 210 14.52 28.29 3.17
C VAL A 210 13.45 27.59 2.32
N ILE A 211 12.81 26.58 2.90
CA ILE A 211 11.72 25.86 2.24
C ILE A 211 10.54 26.81 1.98
N ALA A 212 10.12 27.57 3.00
CA ALA A 212 9.02 28.52 2.90
C ALA A 212 9.28 29.55 1.78
N ARG A 213 10.49 30.14 1.73
CA ARG A 213 10.89 31.08 0.69
C ARG A 213 10.84 30.49 -0.71
N GLN A 214 11.33 29.28 -0.91
CA GLN A 214 11.29 28.61 -2.21
C GLN A 214 9.86 28.33 -2.66
N VAL A 215 8.99 27.91 -1.73
CA VAL A 215 7.57 27.69 -2.02
C VAL A 215 6.86 28.98 -2.34
N ALA A 216 7.07 30.04 -1.57
CA ALA A 216 6.50 31.37 -1.80
C ALA A 216 6.85 31.88 -3.21
N ARG A 217 8.15 31.80 -3.59
CA ARG A 217 8.63 32.18 -4.92
C ARG A 217 7.97 31.36 -6.03
N ALA A 218 7.89 30.02 -5.88
CA ALA A 218 7.34 29.15 -6.90
C ALA A 218 5.83 29.29 -7.09
N LEU A 219 5.11 29.71 -6.04
CA LEU A 219 3.68 29.95 -6.10
C LEU A 219 3.32 31.42 -6.36
N GLY A 220 4.31 32.30 -6.52
CA GLY A 220 4.09 33.73 -6.78
C GLY A 220 3.47 34.49 -5.60
N ILE A 221 3.76 34.06 -4.37
CA ILE A 221 3.19 34.64 -3.15
C ILE A 221 4.30 35.33 -2.36
N PRO A 222 4.11 36.56 -1.86
CA PRO A 222 5.04 37.18 -0.95
C PRO A 222 5.23 36.33 0.32
N GLU A 223 6.50 36.11 0.74
CA GLU A 223 6.82 35.26 1.89
C GLU A 223 6.11 35.70 3.17
N ILE A 224 5.96 37.03 3.34
CA ILE A 224 5.29 37.63 4.51
C ILE A 224 3.83 37.17 4.66
N HIS A 225 3.12 36.96 3.55
CA HIS A 225 1.73 36.49 3.58
C HIS A 225 1.58 35.05 4.10
N MET A 226 2.66 34.27 4.12
CA MET A 226 2.63 32.93 4.70
C MET A 226 2.58 32.96 6.25
N GLY A 227 3.05 34.04 6.88
CA GLY A 227 2.95 34.25 8.34
C GLY A 227 1.65 34.94 8.79
N GLU A 228 0.97 35.66 7.90
CA GLU A 228 -0.24 36.42 8.23
C GLU A 228 -1.42 35.52 8.61
N ARG A 229 -2.24 36.00 9.58
CA ARG A 229 -3.45 35.30 10.07
C ARG A 229 -4.64 35.33 9.08
N GLY A 230 -4.46 35.89 7.87
CA GLY A 230 -5.50 36.02 6.85
C GLY A 230 -6.06 34.68 6.33
N ARG A 231 -7.29 34.75 5.73
CA ARG A 231 -7.99 33.60 5.13
C ARG A 231 -7.61 33.34 3.65
N SER A 232 -6.50 33.88 3.16
CA SER A 232 -6.07 33.67 1.78
C SER A 232 -5.87 32.17 1.48
N ARG A 233 -6.63 31.65 0.50
CA ARG A 233 -6.51 30.26 0.02
C ARG A 233 -5.12 29.98 -0.54
N ALA A 234 -4.54 30.95 -1.26
CA ALA A 234 -3.20 30.83 -1.84
C ALA A 234 -2.12 30.70 -0.74
N ALA A 235 -2.17 31.55 0.30
CA ALA A 235 -1.26 31.47 1.44
C ALA A 235 -1.46 30.18 2.25
N ALA A 236 -2.68 29.69 2.38
CA ALA A 236 -2.97 28.43 3.04
C ALA A 236 -2.38 27.24 2.27
N LEU A 237 -2.52 27.22 0.93
CA LEU A 237 -1.90 26.22 0.07
C LEU A 237 -0.37 26.28 0.16
N ALA A 238 0.23 27.46 0.12
CA ALA A 238 1.67 27.64 0.23
C ALA A 238 2.22 27.11 1.56
N ARG A 239 1.54 27.39 2.68
CA ARG A 239 1.89 26.83 3.99
C ARG A 239 1.81 25.30 4.01
N ALA A 240 0.75 24.73 3.43
CA ALA A 240 0.57 23.29 3.36
C ALA A 240 1.68 22.62 2.51
N VAL A 241 2.00 23.19 1.35
CA VAL A 241 3.09 22.71 0.47
C VAL A 241 4.44 22.82 1.17
N ALA A 242 4.72 23.94 1.85
CA ALA A 242 5.97 24.12 2.57
C ALA A 242 6.10 23.15 3.75
N ALA A 243 5.03 22.93 4.54
CA ALA A 243 5.02 21.95 5.62
C ALA A 243 5.18 20.50 5.10
N HIS A 244 4.58 20.18 3.95
CA HIS A 244 4.73 18.90 3.28
C HIS A 244 6.21 18.67 2.87
N LEU A 245 6.83 19.63 2.19
CA LEU A 245 8.23 19.52 1.79
C LEU A 245 9.19 19.48 2.99
N ALA A 246 8.90 20.24 4.04
CA ALA A 246 9.67 20.22 5.27
C ALA A 246 9.69 18.83 5.91
N ARG A 247 8.53 18.16 5.95
CA ARG A 247 8.41 16.80 6.48
C ARG A 247 9.07 15.77 5.57
N GLU A 248 8.77 15.79 4.27
CA GLU A 248 9.20 14.76 3.33
C GLU A 248 10.67 14.89 2.91
N GLU A 249 11.17 16.12 2.73
CA GLU A 249 12.51 16.34 2.20
C GLU A 249 13.54 16.66 3.30
N ALA A 250 13.15 17.39 4.33
CA ALA A 250 14.05 17.81 5.42
C ALA A 250 13.84 17.04 6.72
N GLY A 251 12.86 16.13 6.81
CA GLY A 251 12.56 15.36 8.02
C GLY A 251 12.12 16.23 9.21
N LEU A 252 11.70 17.48 8.96
CA LEU A 252 11.29 18.39 10.02
C LEU A 252 9.94 17.96 10.61
N PRO A 253 9.78 17.97 11.94
CA PRO A 253 8.53 17.65 12.58
C PRO A 253 7.48 18.74 12.33
N ILE A 254 6.19 18.40 12.46
CA ILE A 254 5.05 19.33 12.21
C ILE A 254 5.19 20.61 13.05
N ASN A 255 5.66 20.50 14.30
CA ASN A 255 5.84 21.65 15.18
C ASN A 255 6.85 22.68 14.65
N ALA A 256 7.78 22.30 13.77
CA ALA A 256 8.69 23.25 13.13
C ALA A 256 7.93 24.17 12.15
N ALA A 257 7.01 23.61 11.37
CA ALA A 257 6.14 24.41 10.50
C ALA A 257 5.12 25.23 11.31
N SER A 258 4.55 24.65 12.37
CA SER A 258 3.63 25.33 13.29
C SER A 258 4.25 26.59 13.88
N ARG A 259 5.45 26.47 14.45
CA ARG A 259 6.21 27.61 15.01
C ARG A 259 6.55 28.65 13.96
N TYR A 260 7.02 28.21 12.79
CA TYR A 260 7.43 29.12 11.73
C TYR A 260 6.26 29.96 11.17
N PHE A 261 5.09 29.36 11.00
CA PHE A 261 3.91 30.04 10.46
C PHE A 261 3.01 30.66 11.56
N GLY A 262 3.33 30.53 12.85
CA GLY A 262 2.48 31.00 13.93
C GLY A 262 1.09 30.35 13.93
N ARG A 263 1.02 29.03 13.67
CA ARG A 263 -0.21 28.22 13.63
C ARG A 263 -0.10 27.09 14.63
N ASP A 264 -1.26 26.60 15.09
CA ASP A 264 -1.30 25.40 15.91
C ASP A 264 -1.03 24.13 15.05
N GLU A 265 -0.57 23.08 15.71
CA GLU A 265 -0.20 21.82 15.04
C GLU A 265 -1.41 21.12 14.40
N ALA A 266 -2.60 21.27 15.00
CA ALA A 266 -3.82 20.69 14.44
C ALA A 266 -4.19 21.36 13.10
N THR A 267 -4.05 22.68 13.03
CA THR A 267 -4.26 23.46 11.79
C THR A 267 -3.29 23.02 10.70
N VAL A 268 -1.99 22.86 11.01
CA VAL A 268 -0.98 22.40 10.05
C VAL A 268 -1.26 20.96 9.61
N SER A 269 -1.61 20.08 10.54
CA SER A 269 -1.95 18.68 10.26
C SER A 269 -3.17 18.58 9.33
N LEU A 270 -4.22 19.36 9.59
CA LEU A 270 -5.40 19.41 8.74
C LEU A 270 -5.11 19.97 7.34
N ALA A 271 -4.24 20.97 7.24
CA ALA A 271 -3.80 21.52 5.95
C ALA A 271 -3.01 20.48 5.14
N LEU A 272 -2.16 19.68 5.78
CA LEU A 272 -1.45 18.57 5.13
C LEU A 272 -2.43 17.49 4.63
N GLN A 273 -3.43 17.11 5.42
CA GLN A 273 -4.46 16.15 4.99
C GLN A 273 -5.26 16.68 3.78
N ARG A 274 -5.62 17.96 3.79
CA ARG A 274 -6.35 18.59 2.68
C ARG A 274 -5.50 18.71 1.41
N LEU A 275 -4.18 18.78 1.53
CA LEU A 275 -3.27 18.83 0.38
C LEU A 275 -3.18 17.49 -0.37
N GLU A 276 -3.45 16.36 0.27
CA GLU A 276 -3.35 15.02 -0.33
C GLU A 276 -4.29 14.85 -1.54
N ASN A 277 -5.54 15.35 -1.46
CA ASN A 277 -6.51 15.25 -2.55
C ASN A 277 -6.11 16.08 -3.78
N PRO A 278 -5.79 17.39 -3.67
CA PRO A 278 -5.26 18.18 -4.77
C PRO A 278 -3.99 17.59 -5.40
N LEU A 279 -3.07 17.04 -4.60
CA LEU A 279 -1.87 16.41 -5.15
C LEU A 279 -2.16 15.15 -5.96
N ALA A 280 -3.25 14.45 -5.67
CA ALA A 280 -3.66 13.26 -6.41
C ALA A 280 -4.39 13.59 -7.73
N THR A 281 -5.07 14.73 -7.82
CA THR A 281 -5.95 15.10 -8.95
C THR A 281 -5.40 16.22 -9.83
N ASP A 282 -4.60 17.14 -9.27
CA ASP A 282 -4.02 18.29 -9.98
C ASP A 282 -2.59 17.96 -10.46
N THR A 283 -2.47 17.68 -11.76
CA THR A 283 -1.19 17.39 -12.42
C THR A 283 -0.23 18.56 -12.39
N HIS A 284 -0.74 19.82 -12.46
CA HIS A 284 0.09 21.03 -12.40
C HIS A 284 0.69 21.23 -11.00
N LEU A 285 -0.10 21.05 -9.96
CA LEU A 285 0.38 21.11 -8.58
C LEU A 285 1.41 20.01 -8.30
N SER A 286 1.17 18.80 -8.76
CA SER A 286 2.08 17.65 -8.63
C SER A 286 3.41 17.90 -9.36
N ALA A 287 3.37 18.46 -10.58
CA ALA A 287 4.57 18.82 -11.33
C ALA A 287 5.37 19.93 -10.62
N ARG A 288 4.69 20.99 -10.13
CA ARG A 288 5.34 22.06 -9.35
C ARG A 288 5.99 21.53 -8.07
N LEU A 289 5.32 20.62 -7.36
CA LEU A 289 5.88 19.97 -6.17
C LEU A 289 7.15 19.19 -6.50
N THR A 290 7.16 18.48 -7.63
CA THR A 290 8.34 17.73 -8.10
C THR A 290 9.53 18.66 -8.39
N LEU A 291 9.29 19.83 -9.01
CA LEU A 291 10.33 20.83 -9.22
C LEU A 291 10.83 21.41 -7.89
N LEU A 292 9.93 21.75 -6.98
CA LEU A 292 10.28 22.26 -5.66
C LEU A 292 11.12 21.28 -4.84
N ARG A 293 10.82 19.99 -4.88
CA ARG A 293 11.65 18.95 -4.26
C ARG A 293 13.09 19.01 -4.75
N ARG A 294 13.30 19.16 -6.07
CA ARG A 294 14.63 19.28 -6.67
C ARG A 294 15.34 20.55 -6.21
N VAL A 295 14.62 21.68 -6.13
CA VAL A 295 15.19 22.96 -5.69
C VAL A 295 15.62 22.92 -4.23
N VAL A 296 14.78 22.39 -3.35
CA VAL A 296 15.10 22.22 -1.91
C VAL A 296 16.36 21.37 -1.73
N ARG A 297 16.45 20.24 -2.44
CA ARG A 297 17.63 19.35 -2.36
C ARG A 297 18.90 19.97 -2.96
N ARG A 298 18.81 20.77 -4.04
CA ARG A 298 19.96 21.47 -4.61
C ARG A 298 20.45 22.58 -3.69
N GLY A 299 19.55 23.28 -3.00
CA GLY A 299 19.90 24.30 -2.01
C GLY A 299 20.73 23.73 -0.85
N ALA A 300 20.38 22.55 -0.35
CA ALA A 300 21.13 21.84 0.67
C ALA A 300 22.56 21.47 0.23
N ARG A 301 22.72 20.96 -1.00
CA ARG A 301 24.04 20.60 -1.55
C ARG A 301 24.98 21.80 -1.64
N ARG A 302 24.48 22.96 -2.08
CA ARG A 302 25.28 24.21 -2.18
C ARG A 302 25.73 24.69 -0.80
N LYS A 303 24.89 24.57 0.24
CA LYS A 303 25.24 24.94 1.62
C LYS A 303 26.33 24.01 2.17
N ARG A 304 26.22 22.70 1.95
CA ARG A 304 27.20 21.72 2.39
C ARG A 304 28.57 21.91 1.75
N ILE A 305 28.61 22.19 0.44
CA ILE A 305 29.86 22.48 -0.29
C ILE A 305 30.52 23.76 0.27
N LYS A 306 29.74 24.83 0.52
CA LYS A 306 30.26 26.08 1.10
C LYS A 306 30.79 25.90 2.54
N GLN A 307 30.22 24.96 3.31
CA GLN A 307 30.72 24.63 4.65
C GLN A 307 32.04 23.83 4.59
N ILE A 308 32.17 22.90 3.65
CA ILE A 308 33.39 22.11 3.44
C ILE A 308 34.55 22.98 2.91
N ILE A 309 34.28 24.01 2.12
CA ILE A 309 35.28 24.93 1.58
C ILE A 309 35.75 25.95 2.66
N LYS A 310 34.94 26.16 3.70
CA LYS A 310 35.25 27.08 4.81
C LYS A 310 35.90 26.42 6.04
N ALA A 311 35.88 25.08 6.10
CA ALA A 311 36.57 24.28 7.13
C ALA A 311 37.94 23.81 6.65
#